data_ddc17f75c074cd066da7190262f5688d
#
_entry.id   ddc17f75c074cd066da7190262f5688d
#
_cell.length_a   1.000
_cell.length_b   1.000
_cell.length_c   1.000
_cell.angle_alpha   90.00
_cell.angle_beta   90.00
_cell.angle_gamma   90.00
#
_symmetry.space_group_name_H-M   'P 1'
#
loop_
_entity.id
_entity.type
_entity.pdbx_description
1 polymer ?
#
loop_
_entity_poly.entity_id
_entity_poly.type
_entity_poly.pdbx_seq_one_letter_code
_entity_poly.pdbx_strand_id
1 'polypeptide(L)'
;MGEWSKKIGEYGENVVERFLSVIGWDNPAKGIQINCSKQNEEHKNKEGKPVHTHGIDFLYSYISPLIDGQLNNIIISSKYKTEKYPNSPTSLFKEFFEDLVNTVDCFDTSEQKNQVLEVHNQFSSINDVGVLFWLNNQKDSNDDLISVIANARIDVTMDRTIYIVDNKHVAFIFDLISYIKALNKYNYSFFYPSTGQNINPINRTDNGTILPVEYINSSVIPIRLENNNNPNEVTFFVGSIDGFDQNSFMRLMGLAKDMSKHLTGEVIIGFPDYNDLEHKNTASLAKQGFEDIDFAKTVSVVNYHNQLSVY
;
A
#
# COMPACT_ATOMS: atom_id res chain seq x y z
N MET A 1 28.33 -4.11 -19.09
CA MET A 1 27.47 -3.41 -18.10
C MET A 1 25.98 -3.59 -18.36
N GLY A 2 25.52 -3.63 -19.60
CA GLY A 2 24.07 -3.72 -19.89
C GLY A 2 23.35 -4.99 -19.43
N GLU A 3 23.97 -6.17 -19.54
CA GLU A 3 23.30 -7.44 -19.18
C GLU A 3 23.09 -7.60 -17.66
N TRP A 4 24.05 -7.17 -16.85
CA TRP A 4 23.93 -7.18 -15.40
C TRP A 4 22.86 -6.20 -14.90
N SER A 5 22.82 -5.00 -15.46
CA SER A 5 21.80 -4.00 -15.13
C SER A 5 20.40 -4.49 -15.49
N LYS A 6 20.25 -5.18 -16.63
CA LYS A 6 18.97 -5.79 -17.03
C LYS A 6 18.52 -6.87 -16.04
N LYS A 7 19.41 -7.77 -15.61
CA LYS A 7 19.09 -8.80 -14.60
C LYS A 7 18.68 -8.23 -13.26
N ILE A 8 19.28 -7.11 -12.83
CA ILE A 8 18.87 -6.41 -11.59
C ILE A 8 17.47 -5.84 -11.74
N GLY A 9 17.16 -5.22 -12.89
CA GLY A 9 15.82 -4.72 -13.19
C GLY A 9 14.76 -5.84 -13.16
N GLU A 10 15.00 -6.92 -13.88
CA GLU A 10 14.12 -8.10 -13.90
C GLU A 10 13.91 -8.71 -12.51
N TYR A 11 14.95 -8.73 -11.68
CA TYR A 11 14.82 -9.19 -10.28
C TYR A 11 13.93 -8.26 -9.47
N GLY A 12 14.10 -6.93 -9.62
CA GLY A 12 13.27 -5.94 -8.94
C GLY A 12 11.80 -6.04 -9.35
N GLU A 13 11.53 -6.20 -10.64
CA GLU A 13 10.17 -6.42 -11.15
C GLU A 13 9.54 -7.69 -10.56
N ASN A 14 10.29 -8.80 -10.47
CA ASN A 14 9.81 -10.03 -9.84
C ASN A 14 9.48 -9.84 -8.34
N VAL A 15 10.25 -9.03 -7.61
CA VAL A 15 9.96 -8.69 -6.21
C VAL A 15 8.66 -7.92 -6.12
N VAL A 16 8.49 -6.88 -6.94
CA VAL A 16 7.26 -6.09 -6.99
C VAL A 16 6.07 -6.96 -7.39
N GLU A 17 6.18 -7.79 -8.42
CA GLU A 17 5.10 -8.69 -8.84
C GLU A 17 4.61 -9.61 -7.71
N ARG A 18 5.53 -10.22 -6.96
CA ARG A 18 5.18 -11.05 -5.81
C ARG A 18 4.46 -10.23 -4.74
N PHE A 19 4.91 -9.01 -4.50
CA PHE A 19 4.24 -8.11 -3.57
C PHE A 19 2.83 -7.75 -4.06
N LEU A 20 2.64 -7.44 -5.34
CA LEU A 20 1.34 -7.16 -5.94
C LEU A 20 0.36 -8.33 -5.74
N SER A 21 0.84 -9.58 -5.91
CA SER A 21 0.01 -10.76 -5.64
C SER A 21 -0.37 -10.91 -4.16
N VAL A 22 0.52 -10.53 -3.22
CA VAL A 22 0.20 -10.56 -1.78
C VAL A 22 -0.92 -9.60 -1.42
N ILE A 23 -1.02 -8.46 -2.10
CA ILE A 23 -2.04 -7.44 -1.88
C ILE A 23 -3.27 -7.60 -2.77
N GLY A 24 -3.37 -8.72 -3.52
CA GLY A 24 -4.52 -9.03 -4.36
C GLY A 24 -4.57 -8.30 -5.70
N TRP A 25 -3.46 -7.72 -6.14
CA TRP A 25 -3.33 -7.14 -7.48
C TRP A 25 -2.76 -8.19 -8.43
N ASP A 26 -3.57 -9.22 -8.66
CA ASP A 26 -3.16 -10.39 -9.42
C ASP A 26 -3.16 -10.12 -10.94
N ASN A 27 -2.18 -10.74 -11.63
CA ASN A 27 -2.05 -10.69 -13.09
C ASN A 27 -2.02 -9.26 -13.69
N PRO A 28 -1.22 -8.34 -13.17
CA PRO A 28 -1.07 -7.03 -13.79
C PRO A 28 -0.51 -7.16 -15.21
N ALA A 29 -0.92 -6.32 -16.12
CA ALA A 29 -0.27 -6.23 -17.42
C ALA A 29 1.15 -5.66 -17.25
N LYS A 30 2.15 -6.19 -18.00
CA LYS A 30 3.58 -5.93 -17.76
C LYS A 30 4.28 -5.38 -18.98
N GLY A 31 5.32 -4.55 -18.74
CA GLY A 31 6.23 -4.09 -19.78
C GLY A 31 5.53 -3.34 -20.89
N ILE A 32 4.57 -2.48 -20.56
CA ILE A 32 3.77 -1.73 -21.50
C ILE A 32 4.55 -0.49 -21.96
N GLN A 33 4.53 -0.22 -23.25
CA GLN A 33 5.05 1.00 -23.83
C GLN A 33 3.89 1.84 -24.37
N ILE A 34 3.85 3.12 -23.98
CA ILE A 34 2.87 4.09 -24.48
C ILE A 34 3.59 5.22 -25.23
N ASN A 35 2.92 5.80 -26.24
CA ASN A 35 3.45 6.95 -26.94
C ASN A 35 3.33 8.20 -26.09
N CYS A 36 4.35 9.06 -26.13
CA CYS A 36 4.29 10.36 -25.51
C CYS A 36 3.35 11.29 -26.29
N SER A 37 2.32 11.80 -25.65
CA SER A 37 1.38 12.75 -26.26
C SER A 37 1.90 14.20 -26.30
N LYS A 38 2.97 14.50 -25.51
CA LYS A 38 3.56 15.85 -25.34
C LYS A 38 5.00 15.94 -25.85
N GLN A 39 5.33 15.20 -26.92
CA GLN A 39 6.69 15.03 -27.45
C GLN A 39 7.48 16.32 -27.73
N ASN A 40 6.82 17.38 -28.12
CA ASN A 40 7.50 18.60 -28.60
C ASN A 40 7.54 19.73 -27.57
N GLU A 41 6.79 19.65 -26.47
CA GLU A 41 6.53 20.80 -25.62
C GLU A 41 7.06 20.66 -24.19
N GLU A 42 6.83 19.52 -23.52
CA GLU A 42 7.07 19.41 -22.09
C GLU A 42 7.94 18.20 -21.69
N HIS A 43 7.72 17.03 -22.32
CA HIS A 43 8.42 15.81 -21.92
C HIS A 43 9.78 15.67 -22.59
N LYS A 44 10.83 15.98 -21.84
CA LYS A 44 12.23 15.90 -22.28
C LYS A 44 13.03 14.95 -21.38
N ASN A 45 13.99 14.27 -21.97
CA ASN A 45 14.96 13.48 -21.22
C ASN A 45 16.04 14.39 -20.56
N LYS A 46 16.95 13.79 -19.79
CA LYS A 46 18.07 14.50 -19.12
C LYS A 46 18.96 15.32 -20.07
N GLU A 47 19.00 14.96 -21.35
CA GLU A 47 19.78 15.67 -22.38
C GLU A 47 18.97 16.80 -23.04
N GLY A 48 17.73 17.03 -22.58
CA GLY A 48 16.82 18.02 -23.16
C GLY A 48 16.19 17.60 -24.48
N LYS A 49 16.33 16.33 -24.89
CA LYS A 49 15.72 15.79 -26.10
C LYS A 49 14.27 15.33 -25.82
N PRO A 50 13.35 15.45 -26.81
CA PRO A 50 11.99 14.96 -26.68
C PRO A 50 11.93 13.48 -26.32
N VAL A 51 11.04 13.11 -25.39
CA VAL A 51 10.70 11.72 -25.11
C VAL A 51 9.61 11.28 -26.08
N HIS A 52 9.81 10.15 -26.74
CA HIS A 52 8.84 9.61 -27.72
C HIS A 52 7.89 8.59 -27.11
N THR A 53 8.36 7.86 -26.10
CA THR A 53 7.58 6.79 -25.45
C THR A 53 7.87 6.75 -23.97
N HIS A 54 6.88 6.32 -23.18
CA HIS A 54 7.02 6.04 -21.76
C HIS A 54 6.83 4.54 -21.49
N GLY A 55 7.57 4.00 -20.51
CA GLY A 55 7.44 2.62 -20.06
C GLY A 55 6.58 2.52 -18.80
N ILE A 56 5.70 1.53 -18.76
CA ILE A 56 4.92 1.14 -17.59
C ILE A 56 5.36 -0.28 -17.21
N ASP A 57 5.95 -0.44 -16.03
CA ASP A 57 6.43 -1.75 -15.59
C ASP A 57 5.27 -2.68 -15.30
N PHE A 58 4.22 -2.16 -14.61
CA PHE A 58 2.96 -2.88 -14.39
C PHE A 58 1.76 -1.92 -14.50
N LEU A 59 0.66 -2.44 -15.05
CA LEU A 59 -0.64 -1.78 -15.08
C LEU A 59 -1.68 -2.70 -14.44
N TYR A 60 -2.38 -2.20 -13.44
CA TYR A 60 -3.47 -2.91 -12.77
C TYR A 60 -4.70 -2.02 -12.69
N SER A 61 -5.89 -2.58 -12.94
CA SER A 61 -7.13 -1.80 -12.90
C SER A 61 -8.20 -2.54 -12.12
N TYR A 62 -8.93 -1.82 -11.26
CA TYR A 62 -10.01 -2.39 -10.45
C TYR A 62 -11.03 -1.31 -10.06
N ILE A 63 -12.25 -1.74 -9.74
CA ILE A 63 -13.28 -0.85 -9.18
C ILE A 63 -12.96 -0.59 -7.70
N SER A 64 -12.86 0.68 -7.32
CA SER A 64 -12.55 1.09 -5.95
C SER A 64 -13.61 0.60 -4.96
N PRO A 65 -13.22 -0.06 -3.86
CA PRO A 65 -14.16 -0.36 -2.79
C PRO A 65 -14.40 0.85 -1.85
N LEU A 66 -13.61 1.92 -1.99
CA LEU A 66 -13.70 3.11 -1.15
C LEU A 66 -14.50 4.25 -1.80
N ILE A 67 -14.75 4.19 -3.11
CA ILE A 67 -15.50 5.19 -3.87
C ILE A 67 -16.42 4.47 -4.87
N ASP A 68 -17.71 4.66 -4.72
CA ASP A 68 -18.71 3.98 -5.58
C ASP A 68 -18.52 4.30 -7.06
N GLY A 69 -18.40 3.25 -7.86
CA GLY A 69 -18.31 3.36 -9.32
C GLY A 69 -17.01 3.98 -9.84
N GLN A 70 -15.96 4.13 -9.02
CA GLN A 70 -14.66 4.62 -9.48
C GLN A 70 -13.78 3.47 -9.99
N LEU A 71 -13.34 3.58 -11.25
CA LEU A 71 -12.28 2.73 -11.81
C LEU A 71 -10.92 3.33 -11.49
N ASN A 72 -10.11 2.61 -10.71
CA ASN A 72 -8.71 2.95 -10.47
C ASN A 72 -7.83 2.26 -11.51
N ASN A 73 -7.04 3.03 -12.26
CA ASN A 73 -5.94 2.55 -13.09
C ASN A 73 -4.63 2.85 -12.39
N ILE A 74 -3.89 1.81 -12.04
CA ILE A 74 -2.65 1.91 -11.29
C ILE A 74 -1.47 1.73 -12.24
N ILE A 75 -0.77 2.83 -12.50
CA ILE A 75 0.41 2.89 -13.35
C ILE A 75 1.64 2.74 -12.45
N ILE A 76 2.34 1.63 -12.55
CA ILE A 76 3.41 1.27 -11.64
C ILE A 76 4.76 1.40 -12.31
N SER A 77 5.68 2.12 -11.65
CA SER A 77 7.11 2.17 -11.97
C SER A 77 7.92 1.51 -10.86
N SER A 78 8.81 0.58 -11.24
CA SER A 78 9.67 -0.17 -10.33
C SER A 78 11.12 0.27 -10.50
N LYS A 79 11.70 0.84 -9.46
CA LYS A 79 13.12 1.23 -9.39
C LYS A 79 13.81 0.40 -8.32
N TYR A 80 14.66 -0.53 -8.75
CA TYR A 80 15.36 -1.45 -7.87
C TYR A 80 16.86 -1.31 -7.96
N LYS A 81 17.55 -1.32 -6.82
CA LYS A 81 19.01 -1.29 -6.73
C LYS A 81 19.52 -2.33 -5.75
N THR A 82 20.73 -2.85 -5.98
CA THR A 82 21.43 -3.75 -5.06
C THR A 82 22.08 -3.02 -3.89
N GLU A 83 22.28 -1.72 -4.02
CA GLU A 83 22.92 -0.84 -3.05
C GLU A 83 21.89 -0.16 -2.15
N LYS A 84 22.32 0.32 -0.98
CA LYS A 84 21.48 1.17 -0.11
C LYS A 84 20.98 2.41 -0.83
N TYR A 85 19.93 3.00 -0.31
CA TYR A 85 19.49 4.31 -0.76
C TYR A 85 20.65 5.31 -0.67
N PRO A 86 20.75 6.26 -1.63
CA PRO A 86 21.78 7.30 -1.56
C PRO A 86 21.65 8.12 -0.28
N ASN A 87 22.76 8.59 0.28
CA ASN A 87 22.76 9.51 1.42
C ASN A 87 21.97 10.80 1.15
N SER A 88 21.88 11.22 -0.12
CA SER A 88 21.08 12.37 -0.58
C SER A 88 20.12 11.90 -1.69
N PRO A 89 19.00 11.27 -1.35
CA PRO A 89 18.12 10.61 -2.32
C PRO A 89 17.27 11.60 -3.14
N THR A 90 17.13 12.84 -2.69
CA THR A 90 16.19 13.83 -3.24
C THR A 90 16.33 14.06 -4.75
N SER A 91 17.54 14.17 -5.28
CA SER A 91 17.76 14.41 -6.71
C SER A 91 17.29 13.23 -7.56
N LEU A 92 17.63 12.01 -7.15
CA LEU A 92 17.24 10.80 -7.85
C LEU A 92 15.73 10.53 -7.69
N PHE A 93 15.17 10.86 -6.52
CA PHE A 93 13.74 10.81 -6.28
C PHE A 93 12.98 11.70 -7.27
N LYS A 94 13.39 12.96 -7.42
CA LYS A 94 12.76 13.90 -8.35
C LYS A 94 12.74 13.35 -9.78
N GLU A 95 13.84 12.77 -10.21
CA GLU A 95 13.94 12.15 -11.53
C GLU A 95 12.94 11.01 -11.73
N PHE A 96 12.88 10.06 -10.78
CA PHE A 96 11.94 8.94 -10.86
C PHE A 96 10.48 9.39 -10.76
N PHE A 97 10.24 10.38 -9.92
CA PHE A 97 8.92 10.95 -9.73
C PHE A 97 8.42 11.66 -10.99
N GLU A 98 9.25 12.50 -11.60
CA GLU A 98 8.94 13.23 -12.83
C GLU A 98 8.70 12.26 -14.01
N ASP A 99 9.53 11.23 -14.15
CA ASP A 99 9.35 10.16 -15.15
C ASP A 99 7.98 9.49 -15.02
N LEU A 100 7.56 9.17 -13.79
CA LEU A 100 6.25 8.56 -13.53
C LEU A 100 5.11 9.55 -13.76
N VAL A 101 5.21 10.80 -13.31
CA VAL A 101 4.19 11.84 -13.56
C VAL A 101 3.96 11.98 -15.07
N ASN A 102 5.04 12.10 -15.86
CA ASN A 102 4.95 12.20 -17.31
C ASN A 102 4.31 10.96 -17.94
N THR A 103 4.57 9.79 -17.39
CA THR A 103 3.97 8.53 -17.83
C THR A 103 2.46 8.50 -17.55
N VAL A 104 2.02 8.88 -16.34
CA VAL A 104 0.60 8.93 -15.96
C VAL A 104 -0.14 9.95 -16.82
N ASP A 105 0.47 11.09 -17.10
CA ASP A 105 -0.09 12.14 -17.95
C ASP A 105 -0.33 11.65 -19.39
N CYS A 106 0.66 10.94 -19.97
CA CYS A 106 0.52 10.35 -21.30
C CYS A 106 -0.39 9.13 -21.35
N PHE A 107 -0.55 8.43 -20.22
CA PHE A 107 -1.51 7.31 -20.12
C PHE A 107 -2.94 7.77 -20.36
N ASP A 108 -3.30 8.99 -19.95
CA ASP A 108 -4.65 9.54 -20.08
C ASP A 108 -5.20 9.49 -21.53
N THR A 109 -4.34 9.64 -22.51
CA THR A 109 -4.70 9.63 -23.95
C THR A 109 -4.20 8.37 -24.69
N SER A 110 -3.71 7.37 -23.96
CA SER A 110 -3.12 6.18 -24.55
C SER A 110 -4.15 5.16 -25.07
N GLU A 111 -3.73 4.34 -26.03
CA GLU A 111 -4.52 3.19 -26.49
C GLU A 111 -4.72 2.17 -25.37
N GLN A 112 -3.76 2.00 -24.48
CA GLN A 112 -3.82 1.11 -23.34
C GLN A 112 -4.94 1.49 -22.37
N LYS A 113 -5.15 2.79 -22.13
CA LYS A 113 -6.31 3.25 -21.35
C LYS A 113 -7.61 2.88 -22.03
N ASN A 114 -7.74 3.10 -23.34
CA ASN A 114 -8.95 2.73 -24.08
C ASN A 114 -9.24 1.24 -23.96
N GLN A 115 -8.23 0.38 -24.07
CA GLN A 115 -8.38 -1.07 -23.87
C GLN A 115 -8.87 -1.43 -22.46
N VAL A 116 -8.37 -0.77 -21.41
CA VAL A 116 -8.86 -0.95 -20.04
C VAL A 116 -10.33 -0.54 -19.94
N LEU A 117 -10.72 0.58 -20.53
CA LEU A 117 -12.10 1.08 -20.48
C LEU A 117 -13.09 0.17 -21.24
N GLU A 118 -12.63 -0.51 -22.28
CA GLU A 118 -13.46 -1.51 -23.01
C GLU A 118 -13.74 -2.75 -22.16
N VAL A 119 -12.78 -3.15 -21.31
CA VAL A 119 -12.95 -4.31 -20.41
C VAL A 119 -13.84 -3.97 -19.22
N HIS A 120 -13.69 -2.77 -18.67
CA HIS A 120 -14.45 -2.30 -17.52
C HIS A 120 -15.62 -1.44 -17.99
N ASN A 121 -16.82 -2.00 -18.06
CA ASN A 121 -18.01 -1.31 -18.60
C ASN A 121 -18.98 -0.74 -17.53
N GLN A 122 -18.63 -0.83 -16.25
CA GLN A 122 -19.49 -0.41 -15.14
C GLN A 122 -18.74 0.54 -14.18
N PHE A 123 -18.45 1.74 -14.64
CA PHE A 123 -17.89 2.80 -13.80
C PHE A 123 -18.54 4.15 -14.11
N SER A 124 -18.49 5.07 -13.15
CA SER A 124 -19.00 6.45 -13.27
C SER A 124 -17.87 7.48 -13.26
N SER A 125 -16.70 7.10 -12.77
CA SER A 125 -15.51 7.96 -12.73
C SER A 125 -14.25 7.12 -12.93
N ILE A 126 -13.16 7.79 -13.33
CA ILE A 126 -11.85 7.17 -13.56
C ILE A 126 -10.83 7.91 -12.72
N ASN A 127 -9.94 7.16 -12.11
CA ASN A 127 -8.82 7.68 -11.33
C ASN A 127 -7.52 7.01 -11.80
N ASP A 128 -6.71 7.74 -12.55
CA ASP A 128 -5.39 7.29 -12.97
C ASP A 128 -4.37 7.67 -11.91
N VAL A 129 -3.69 6.67 -11.33
CA VAL A 129 -2.82 6.80 -10.17
C VAL A 129 -1.45 6.23 -10.49
N GLY A 130 -0.39 6.96 -10.17
CA GLY A 130 0.96 6.44 -10.23
C GLY A 130 1.38 5.78 -8.91
N VAL A 131 2.14 4.68 -9.01
CA VAL A 131 2.80 4.07 -7.86
C VAL A 131 4.28 3.86 -8.19
N LEU A 132 5.13 4.54 -7.45
CA LEU A 132 6.59 4.40 -7.55
C LEU A 132 7.09 3.45 -6.47
N PHE A 133 7.48 2.24 -6.86
CA PHE A 133 8.28 1.37 -6.01
C PHE A 133 9.75 1.74 -6.15
N TRP A 134 10.34 2.20 -5.04
CA TRP A 134 11.78 2.41 -4.97
C TRP A 134 12.38 1.51 -3.91
N LEU A 135 12.94 0.39 -4.38
CA LEU A 135 13.39 -0.70 -3.53
C LEU A 135 14.90 -0.96 -3.65
N ASN A 136 15.46 -1.56 -2.60
CA ASN A 136 16.84 -2.04 -2.59
C ASN A 136 16.96 -3.41 -1.93
N ASN A 137 18.11 -4.09 -2.10
CA ASN A 137 18.36 -5.45 -1.60
C ASN A 137 19.08 -5.47 -0.24
N GLN A 138 19.03 -4.42 0.56
CA GLN A 138 19.76 -4.40 1.83
C GLN A 138 18.87 -4.90 2.96
N LYS A 139 19.33 -5.95 3.68
CA LYS A 139 18.56 -6.61 4.74
C LYS A 139 18.23 -5.70 5.94
N ASP A 140 19.08 -4.70 6.19
CA ASP A 140 18.94 -3.79 7.33
C ASP A 140 18.43 -2.40 6.90
N SER A 141 17.83 -2.32 5.72
CA SER A 141 17.30 -1.06 5.20
C SER A 141 15.94 -0.76 5.83
N ASN A 142 15.94 -0.55 7.15
CA ASN A 142 14.88 0.16 7.86
C ASN A 142 14.95 1.68 7.59
N ASP A 143 15.73 2.09 6.60
CA ASP A 143 15.84 3.47 6.19
C ASP A 143 14.46 3.94 5.72
N ASP A 144 13.86 4.82 6.47
CA ASP A 144 12.61 5.48 6.14
C ASP A 144 12.88 6.50 5.02
N LEU A 145 12.93 5.98 3.79
CA LEU A 145 13.16 6.81 2.60
C LEU A 145 12.09 7.89 2.48
N ILE A 146 10.83 7.55 2.78
CA ILE A 146 9.71 8.47 2.63
C ILE A 146 9.87 9.67 3.54
N SER A 147 10.30 9.51 4.80
CA SER A 147 10.53 10.65 5.70
C SER A 147 11.66 11.57 5.21
N VAL A 148 12.68 11.02 4.56
CA VAL A 148 13.79 11.81 4.01
C VAL A 148 13.37 12.62 2.77
N ILE A 149 12.52 12.06 1.91
CA ILE A 149 12.06 12.73 0.69
C ILE A 149 10.79 13.55 0.89
N ALA A 150 10.08 13.42 2.03
CA ALA A 150 8.81 14.10 2.29
C ALA A 150 8.87 15.63 2.13
N ASN A 151 10.05 16.22 2.38
CA ASN A 151 10.28 17.66 2.23
C ASN A 151 10.93 18.03 0.88
N ALA A 152 11.03 17.10 -0.07
CA ALA A 152 11.58 17.38 -1.39
C ALA A 152 10.67 18.36 -2.13
N ARG A 153 11.24 19.49 -2.52
CA ARG A 153 10.51 20.44 -3.36
C ARG A 153 10.44 19.91 -4.78
N ILE A 154 9.22 19.63 -5.24
CA ILE A 154 8.92 19.10 -6.57
C ILE A 154 8.42 20.26 -7.41
N ASP A 155 9.09 20.51 -8.54
CA ASP A 155 8.80 21.63 -9.45
C ASP A 155 7.96 21.16 -10.67
N VAL A 156 7.21 20.07 -10.54
CA VAL A 156 6.34 19.51 -11.59
C VAL A 156 4.89 19.87 -11.27
N THR A 157 4.17 20.41 -12.24
CA THR A 157 2.72 20.59 -12.15
C THR A 157 2.04 19.21 -12.25
N MET A 158 1.24 18.87 -11.27
CA MET A 158 0.63 17.54 -11.17
C MET A 158 -0.82 17.67 -10.70
N ASP A 159 -1.72 17.04 -11.44
CA ASP A 159 -3.14 16.92 -11.10
C ASP A 159 -3.55 15.48 -10.72
N ARG A 160 -2.59 14.56 -10.66
CA ARG A 160 -2.79 13.14 -10.36
C ARG A 160 -2.09 12.74 -9.06
N THR A 161 -2.60 11.69 -8.42
CA THR A 161 -1.99 11.16 -7.21
C THR A 161 -0.85 10.20 -7.55
N ILE A 162 0.30 10.39 -6.89
CA ILE A 162 1.44 9.47 -6.98
C ILE A 162 1.75 8.95 -5.58
N TYR A 163 1.68 7.63 -5.39
CA TYR A 163 2.09 6.96 -4.16
C TYR A 163 3.55 6.51 -4.27
N ILE A 164 4.29 6.69 -3.19
CA ILE A 164 5.68 6.23 -3.09
C ILE A 164 5.74 5.06 -2.13
N VAL A 165 6.38 3.98 -2.56
CA VAL A 165 6.50 2.74 -1.78
C VAL A 165 7.97 2.37 -1.67
N ASP A 166 8.48 2.32 -0.45
CA ASP A 166 9.85 1.94 -0.11
C ASP A 166 9.93 0.54 0.53
N ASN A 167 11.14 0.11 0.87
CA ASN A 167 11.36 -1.17 1.54
C ASN A 167 10.57 -1.31 2.84
N LYS A 168 10.45 -0.23 3.63
CA LYS A 168 9.76 -0.24 4.91
C LYS A 168 8.28 -0.58 4.74
N HIS A 169 7.60 0.03 3.75
CA HIS A 169 6.19 -0.22 3.48
C HIS A 169 5.94 -1.61 2.89
N VAL A 170 6.81 -2.05 1.96
CA VAL A 170 6.72 -3.42 1.42
C VAL A 170 6.90 -4.45 2.52
N ALA A 171 7.93 -4.28 3.37
CA ALA A 171 8.18 -5.18 4.49
C ALA A 171 6.99 -5.19 5.48
N PHE A 172 6.48 -4.02 5.85
CA PHE A 172 5.34 -3.90 6.75
C PHE A 172 4.13 -4.73 6.29
N ILE A 173 3.70 -4.53 5.05
CA ILE A 173 2.53 -5.24 4.51
C ILE A 173 2.82 -6.74 4.41
N PHE A 174 4.01 -7.10 3.93
CA PHE A 174 4.40 -8.49 3.76
C PHE A 174 4.47 -9.24 5.10
N ASP A 175 5.09 -8.64 6.12
CA ASP A 175 5.25 -9.24 7.44
C ASP A 175 3.90 -9.38 8.15
N LEU A 176 3.04 -8.35 8.03
CA LEU A 176 1.69 -8.37 8.57
C LEU A 176 0.86 -9.53 8.01
N ILE A 177 0.84 -9.68 6.68
CA ILE A 177 0.12 -10.76 6.01
C ILE A 177 0.74 -12.12 6.32
N SER A 178 2.06 -12.21 6.40
CA SER A 178 2.77 -13.44 6.76
C SER A 178 2.45 -13.88 8.18
N TYR A 179 2.41 -12.94 9.13
CA TYR A 179 1.99 -13.21 10.51
C TYR A 179 0.57 -13.77 10.56
N ILE A 180 -0.39 -13.12 9.89
CA ILE A 180 -1.78 -13.58 9.86
C ILE A 180 -1.90 -14.98 9.27
N LYS A 181 -1.20 -15.25 8.16
CA LYS A 181 -1.16 -16.58 7.54
C LYS A 181 -0.55 -17.64 8.46
N ALA A 182 0.48 -17.29 9.22
CA ALA A 182 1.13 -18.20 10.18
C ALA A 182 0.20 -18.61 11.34
N LEU A 183 -0.79 -17.77 11.70
CA LEU A 183 -1.78 -18.13 12.71
C LEU A 183 -2.63 -19.36 12.33
N ASN A 184 -2.75 -19.70 11.04
CA ASN A 184 -3.51 -20.86 10.50
C ASN A 184 -4.97 -20.99 11.00
N LYS A 185 -5.46 -19.98 11.69
CA LYS A 185 -6.78 -19.94 12.33
C LYS A 185 -7.79 -19.12 11.54
N TYR A 186 -7.31 -18.22 10.68
CA TYR A 186 -8.13 -17.20 10.05
C TYR A 186 -7.99 -17.20 8.53
N ASN A 187 -9.11 -16.95 7.85
CA ASN A 187 -9.12 -16.32 6.54
C ASN A 187 -9.08 -14.80 6.73
N TYR A 188 -8.33 -14.10 5.92
CA TYR A 188 -8.22 -12.65 6.02
C TYR A 188 -8.76 -11.96 4.76
N SER A 189 -9.26 -10.75 4.97
CA SER A 189 -9.60 -9.80 3.91
C SER A 189 -9.25 -8.38 4.37
N PHE A 190 -8.91 -7.51 3.43
CA PHE A 190 -8.71 -6.09 3.73
C PHE A 190 -10.04 -5.46 4.08
N PHE A 191 -10.07 -4.65 5.12
CA PHE A 191 -11.28 -3.96 5.54
C PHE A 191 -11.45 -2.65 4.78
N TYR A 192 -12.67 -2.39 4.30
CA TYR A 192 -13.05 -1.19 3.56
C TYR A 192 -14.00 -0.34 4.41
N PRO A 193 -13.50 0.74 5.04
CA PRO A 193 -14.32 1.61 5.87
C PRO A 193 -15.35 2.36 5.03
N SER A 194 -16.37 2.86 5.70
CA SER A 194 -17.28 3.82 5.09
C SER A 194 -16.57 5.17 4.94
N THR A 195 -16.41 5.63 3.71
CA THR A 195 -15.76 6.91 3.38
C THR A 195 -16.75 8.05 3.13
N GLY A 196 -18.06 7.73 3.12
CA GLY A 196 -19.09 8.66 2.66
C GLY A 196 -19.21 8.74 1.14
N GLN A 197 -18.27 8.12 0.40
CA GLN A 197 -18.30 8.01 -1.06
C GLN A 197 -18.60 6.58 -1.55
N ASN A 198 -18.68 5.63 -0.64
CA ASN A 198 -19.05 4.23 -0.88
C ASN A 198 -20.32 3.85 -0.09
N ILE A 199 -21.36 4.65 -0.22
CA ILE A 199 -22.61 4.51 0.55
C ILE A 199 -23.70 3.71 -0.15
N ASN A 200 -23.46 3.21 -1.36
CA ASN A 200 -24.46 2.43 -2.10
C ASN A 200 -24.81 1.14 -1.35
N PRO A 201 -26.03 1.01 -0.78
CA PRO A 201 -26.35 -0.12 0.08
C PRO A 201 -26.46 -1.45 -0.67
N ILE A 202 -26.55 -1.42 -2.01
CA ILE A 202 -26.69 -2.62 -2.85
C ILE A 202 -25.30 -3.20 -3.19
N ASN A 203 -24.33 -2.35 -3.46
CA ASN A 203 -23.02 -2.76 -4.00
C ASN A 203 -21.86 -2.57 -3.04
N ARG A 204 -22.11 -1.97 -1.86
CA ARG A 204 -21.04 -1.76 -0.88
C ARG A 204 -20.58 -3.07 -0.27
N THR A 205 -19.29 -3.34 -0.42
CA THR A 205 -18.59 -4.38 0.36
C THR A 205 -17.74 -3.71 1.43
N ASP A 206 -17.70 -4.27 2.63
CA ASP A 206 -16.89 -3.77 3.75
C ASP A 206 -15.53 -4.47 3.87
N ASN A 207 -15.27 -5.43 3.00
CA ASN A 207 -14.00 -6.14 2.93
C ASN A 207 -13.79 -6.82 1.57
N GLY A 208 -12.56 -7.22 1.29
CA GLY A 208 -12.20 -7.96 0.08
C GLY A 208 -10.73 -8.33 0.02
N THR A 209 -10.33 -8.97 -1.07
CA THR A 209 -8.97 -9.46 -1.29
C THR A 209 -8.02 -8.40 -1.86
N ILE A 210 -8.54 -7.31 -2.41
CA ILE A 210 -7.75 -6.25 -3.05
C ILE A 210 -7.40 -5.19 -2.00
N LEU A 211 -6.11 -4.92 -1.80
CA LEU A 211 -5.69 -3.74 -1.02
C LEU A 211 -6.01 -2.48 -1.82
N PRO A 212 -6.82 -1.54 -1.31
CA PRO A 212 -7.00 -0.25 -1.97
C PRO A 212 -5.67 0.48 -2.14
N VAL A 213 -5.50 1.18 -3.26
CA VAL A 213 -4.24 1.89 -3.54
C VAL A 213 -3.93 2.95 -2.48
N GLU A 214 -4.94 3.50 -1.83
CA GLU A 214 -4.84 4.45 -0.72
C GLU A 214 -4.13 3.85 0.51
N TYR A 215 -4.08 2.52 0.61
CA TYR A 215 -3.41 1.84 1.73
C TYR A 215 -1.96 1.43 1.43
N ILE A 216 -1.50 1.56 0.18
CA ILE A 216 -0.21 1.00 -0.24
C ILE A 216 0.99 1.63 0.48
N ASN A 217 0.86 2.89 0.91
CA ASN A 217 1.85 3.58 1.74
C ASN A 217 1.25 4.12 3.05
N SER A 218 0.16 3.52 3.51
CA SER A 218 -0.45 3.86 4.79
C SER A 218 0.38 3.33 5.96
N SER A 219 0.43 4.09 7.05
CA SER A 219 1.02 3.65 8.31
C SER A 219 0.15 2.63 9.06
N VAL A 220 -1.10 2.45 8.64
CA VAL A 220 -2.06 1.57 9.32
C VAL A 220 -2.86 0.80 8.30
N ILE A 221 -2.99 -0.52 8.49
CA ILE A 221 -3.80 -1.38 7.62
C ILE A 221 -4.84 -2.13 8.46
N PRO A 222 -6.14 -1.86 8.21
CA PRO A 222 -7.23 -2.60 8.83
C PRO A 222 -7.52 -3.88 8.05
N ILE A 223 -7.64 -5.00 8.78
CA ILE A 223 -7.86 -6.34 8.22
C ILE A 223 -9.00 -7.01 8.99
N ARG A 224 -9.90 -7.64 8.26
CA ARG A 224 -10.93 -8.50 8.81
C ARG A 224 -10.43 -9.94 8.81
N LEU A 225 -10.53 -10.61 9.95
CA LEU A 225 -10.15 -12.01 10.14
C LEU A 225 -11.41 -12.82 10.44
N GLU A 226 -11.66 -13.85 9.64
CA GLU A 226 -12.76 -14.79 9.84
C GLU A 226 -12.19 -16.11 10.35
N ASN A 227 -12.74 -16.61 11.47
CA ASN A 227 -12.30 -17.87 12.03
C ASN A 227 -12.65 -19.03 11.08
N ASN A 228 -11.65 -19.83 10.69
CA ASN A 228 -11.84 -20.97 9.77
C ASN A 228 -12.87 -22.00 10.27
N ASN A 229 -13.02 -22.15 11.58
CA ASN A 229 -13.94 -23.09 12.19
C ASN A 229 -15.35 -22.49 12.47
N ASN A 230 -15.44 -21.17 12.54
CA ASN A 230 -16.70 -20.46 12.78
C ASN A 230 -16.69 -19.11 12.03
N PRO A 231 -17.16 -19.05 10.78
CA PRO A 231 -17.14 -17.82 9.97
C PRO A 231 -17.93 -16.64 10.55
N ASN A 232 -18.83 -16.90 11.52
CA ASN A 232 -19.57 -15.84 12.22
C ASN A 232 -18.72 -15.15 13.29
N GLU A 233 -17.59 -15.74 13.67
CA GLU A 233 -16.63 -15.16 14.61
C GLU A 233 -15.61 -14.34 13.83
N VAL A 234 -15.79 -13.01 13.87
CA VAL A 234 -14.94 -12.06 13.18
C VAL A 234 -14.05 -11.35 14.19
N THR A 235 -12.76 -11.34 13.92
CA THR A 235 -11.75 -10.55 14.63
C THR A 235 -11.32 -9.38 13.76
N PHE A 236 -11.26 -8.18 14.33
CA PHE A 236 -10.77 -7.00 13.63
C PHE A 236 -9.30 -6.79 13.95
N PHE A 237 -8.45 -6.82 12.95
CA PHE A 237 -7.00 -6.65 13.09
C PHE A 237 -6.56 -5.30 12.51
N VAL A 238 -5.77 -4.54 13.28
CA VAL A 238 -5.19 -3.27 12.86
C VAL A 238 -3.67 -3.37 12.97
N GLY A 239 -2.98 -3.42 11.83
CA GLY A 239 -1.51 -3.38 11.80
C GLY A 239 -0.99 -1.96 11.75
N SER A 240 0.08 -1.67 12.50
CA SER A 240 0.81 -0.40 12.49
C SER A 240 2.23 -0.60 12.00
N ILE A 241 2.71 0.28 11.10
CA ILE A 241 4.12 0.34 10.68
C ILE A 241 5.02 0.94 11.76
N ASP A 242 4.44 1.78 12.63
CA ASP A 242 5.16 2.45 13.71
C ASP A 242 5.30 1.55 14.92
N GLY A 243 6.36 1.79 15.71
CA GLY A 243 6.61 1.07 16.95
C GLY A 243 5.55 1.33 18.03
N PHE A 244 5.54 0.45 19.04
CA PHE A 244 4.60 0.54 20.15
C PHE A 244 4.94 1.71 21.07
N ASP A 245 3.99 2.58 21.29
CA ASP A 245 3.93 3.53 22.41
C ASP A 245 2.50 3.69 22.92
N GLN A 246 2.35 4.18 24.16
CA GLN A 246 1.05 4.32 24.81
C GLN A 246 0.06 5.17 24.01
N ASN A 247 0.51 6.29 23.45
CA ASN A 247 -0.35 7.23 22.73
C ASN A 247 -0.77 6.65 21.37
N SER A 248 0.15 6.01 20.65
CA SER A 248 -0.13 5.32 19.39
C SER A 248 -1.13 4.19 19.62
N PHE A 249 -0.96 3.39 20.68
CA PHE A 249 -1.90 2.32 21.02
C PHE A 249 -3.29 2.87 21.35
N MET A 250 -3.40 3.95 22.14
CA MET A 250 -4.69 4.58 22.43
C MET A 250 -5.37 5.13 21.17
N ARG A 251 -4.61 5.76 20.27
CA ARG A 251 -5.15 6.26 18.99
C ARG A 251 -5.66 5.13 18.10
N LEU A 252 -4.92 4.02 18.03
CA LEU A 252 -5.34 2.84 17.27
C LEU A 252 -6.55 2.13 17.88
N MET A 253 -6.70 2.11 19.21
CA MET A 253 -7.93 1.66 19.86
C MET A 253 -9.13 2.52 19.44
N GLY A 254 -8.98 3.84 19.41
CA GLY A 254 -10.02 4.76 18.94
C GLY A 254 -10.40 4.50 17.48
N LEU A 255 -9.41 4.37 16.61
CA LEU A 255 -9.61 4.04 15.19
C LEU A 255 -10.31 2.68 15.03
N ALA A 256 -9.83 1.66 15.74
CA ALA A 256 -10.43 0.32 15.68
C ALA A 256 -11.88 0.32 16.17
N LYS A 257 -12.19 1.07 17.24
CA LYS A 257 -13.57 1.25 17.74
C LYS A 257 -14.47 1.85 16.67
N ASP A 258 -14.01 2.91 16.02
CA ASP A 258 -14.80 3.59 14.99
C ASP A 258 -15.01 2.72 13.74
N MET A 259 -14.00 1.98 13.31
CA MET A 259 -14.10 1.09 12.14
C MET A 259 -14.92 -0.17 12.43
N SER A 260 -14.82 -0.74 13.64
CA SER A 260 -15.44 -2.02 14.01
C SER A 260 -16.87 -1.91 14.51
N LYS A 261 -17.53 -0.76 14.46
CA LYS A 261 -18.88 -0.49 15.00
C LYS A 261 -19.95 -1.55 14.70
N HIS A 262 -19.79 -2.29 13.62
CA HIS A 262 -20.73 -3.33 13.18
C HIS A 262 -20.14 -4.74 13.24
N LEU A 263 -18.90 -4.87 13.72
CA LEU A 263 -18.23 -6.15 13.89
C LEU A 263 -18.31 -6.54 15.37
N THR A 264 -18.89 -7.69 15.67
CA THR A 264 -18.93 -8.25 17.02
C THR A 264 -17.79 -9.24 17.16
N GLY A 265 -16.77 -8.90 17.94
CA GLY A 265 -15.65 -9.81 18.13
C GLY A 265 -14.47 -9.16 18.85
N GLU A 266 -13.35 -9.86 18.83
CA GLU A 266 -12.09 -9.37 19.37
C GLU A 266 -11.46 -8.35 18.42
N VAL A 267 -10.68 -7.43 19.00
CA VAL A 267 -9.83 -6.50 18.27
C VAL A 267 -8.37 -6.84 18.58
N ILE A 268 -7.55 -6.96 17.55
CA ILE A 268 -6.10 -7.16 17.67
C ILE A 268 -5.39 -5.94 17.07
N ILE A 269 -4.49 -5.33 17.83
CA ILE A 269 -3.62 -4.26 17.31
C ILE A 269 -2.19 -4.80 17.24
N GLY A 270 -1.62 -4.81 16.03
CA GLY A 270 -0.29 -5.33 15.75
C GLY A 270 0.75 -4.21 15.64
N PHE A 271 1.85 -4.35 16.37
CA PHE A 271 3.04 -3.50 16.27
C PHE A 271 4.28 -4.33 15.90
N PRO A 272 5.28 -3.74 15.23
CA PRO A 272 6.47 -4.49 14.83
C PRO A 272 7.40 -4.87 16.00
N ASP A 273 7.35 -4.14 17.11
CA ASP A 273 8.29 -4.20 18.21
C ASP A 273 7.63 -4.44 19.58
N TYR A 274 6.33 -4.75 19.62
CA TYR A 274 5.66 -5.02 20.89
C TYR A 274 6.31 -6.19 21.63
N ASN A 275 6.58 -5.99 22.92
CA ASN A 275 7.18 -6.99 23.80
C ASN A 275 6.40 -7.06 25.12
N ASP A 276 5.80 -8.21 25.39
CA ASP A 276 5.00 -8.42 26.60
C ASP A 276 5.76 -8.12 27.90
N LEU A 277 7.06 -8.44 27.96
CA LEU A 277 7.85 -8.22 29.18
C LEU A 277 8.07 -6.74 29.47
N GLU A 278 8.17 -5.91 28.44
CA GLU A 278 8.48 -4.49 28.55
C GLU A 278 7.21 -3.62 28.49
N HIS A 279 6.27 -3.97 27.64
CA HIS A 279 5.16 -3.10 27.24
C HIS A 279 3.81 -3.44 27.89
N LYS A 280 3.68 -4.63 28.53
CA LYS A 280 2.40 -5.09 29.10
C LYS A 280 1.77 -4.10 30.10
N ASN A 281 2.58 -3.52 30.98
CA ASN A 281 2.10 -2.54 31.96
C ASN A 281 1.58 -1.28 31.27
N THR A 282 2.33 -0.79 30.26
CA THR A 282 1.96 0.39 29.47
C THR A 282 0.66 0.15 28.69
N ALA A 283 0.53 -1.02 28.07
CA ALA A 283 -0.70 -1.42 27.36
C ALA A 283 -1.90 -1.50 28.32
N SER A 284 -1.70 -2.05 29.53
CA SER A 284 -2.75 -2.12 30.56
C SER A 284 -3.20 -0.72 31.02
N LEU A 285 -2.26 0.19 31.25
CA LEU A 285 -2.55 1.58 31.62
C LEU A 285 -3.31 2.30 30.50
N ALA A 286 -2.91 2.11 29.25
CA ALA A 286 -3.60 2.67 28.09
C ALA A 286 -5.06 2.21 28.01
N LYS A 287 -5.32 0.91 28.24
CA LYS A 287 -6.67 0.34 28.26
C LYS A 287 -7.51 0.92 29.42
N GLN A 288 -6.93 1.08 30.60
CA GLN A 288 -7.61 1.66 31.75
C GLN A 288 -7.96 3.14 31.55
N GLY A 289 -7.12 3.88 30.82
CA GLY A 289 -7.34 5.29 30.49
C GLY A 289 -8.22 5.50 29.24
N PHE A 290 -8.65 4.44 28.58
CA PHE A 290 -9.51 4.55 27.39
C PHE A 290 -10.96 4.82 27.81
N GLU A 291 -11.65 5.75 27.12
CA GLU A 291 -13.00 6.21 27.46
C GLU A 291 -14.02 5.06 27.54
N ASP A 292 -13.95 4.11 26.58
CA ASP A 292 -14.81 2.92 26.54
C ASP A 292 -14.06 1.71 27.09
N ILE A 293 -14.23 1.47 28.38
CA ILE A 293 -13.57 0.38 29.11
C ILE A 293 -14.03 -0.99 28.60
N ASP A 294 -15.28 -1.14 28.20
CA ASP A 294 -15.79 -2.43 27.73
C ASP A 294 -15.22 -2.77 26.36
N PHE A 295 -15.13 -1.82 25.47
CA PHE A 295 -14.38 -1.99 24.21
C PHE A 295 -12.90 -2.30 24.48
N ALA A 296 -12.24 -1.54 25.36
CA ALA A 296 -10.82 -1.75 25.67
C ALA A 296 -10.50 -3.18 26.19
N LYS A 297 -11.46 -3.84 26.86
CA LYS A 297 -11.32 -5.25 27.29
C LYS A 297 -11.26 -6.22 26.11
N THR A 298 -11.92 -5.92 24.99
CA THR A 298 -11.90 -6.76 23.78
C THR A 298 -10.64 -6.61 22.95
N VAL A 299 -9.82 -5.58 23.24
CA VAL A 299 -8.60 -5.29 22.48
C VAL A 299 -7.43 -6.10 23.02
N SER A 300 -6.70 -6.75 22.15
CA SER A 300 -5.39 -7.36 22.42
C SER A 300 -4.30 -6.65 21.61
N VAL A 301 -3.05 -6.82 22.03
CA VAL A 301 -1.89 -6.26 21.31
C VAL A 301 -0.88 -7.36 21.04
N VAL A 302 -0.28 -7.35 19.85
CA VAL A 302 0.65 -8.39 19.41
C VAL A 302 1.85 -7.80 18.69
N ASN A 303 2.93 -8.58 18.63
CA ASN A 303 4.07 -8.32 17.77
C ASN A 303 3.94 -9.18 16.51
N TYR A 304 3.74 -8.56 15.35
CA TYR A 304 3.59 -9.30 14.10
C TYR A 304 4.93 -9.72 13.47
N HIS A 305 6.09 -9.22 13.95
CA HIS A 305 7.41 -9.72 13.56
C HIS A 305 7.83 -10.97 14.35
N ASN A 306 7.21 -11.21 15.50
CA ASN A 306 7.57 -12.36 16.33
C ASN A 306 6.77 -13.61 15.93
N GLN A 307 7.21 -14.29 14.88
CA GLN A 307 6.60 -15.54 14.43
C GLN A 307 6.68 -16.67 15.48
N LEU A 308 7.62 -16.61 16.41
CA LEU A 308 7.74 -17.60 17.49
C LEU A 308 6.62 -17.49 18.53
N SER A 309 5.93 -16.36 18.62
CA SER A 309 4.77 -16.20 19.50
C SER A 309 3.50 -16.91 18.99
N VAL A 310 3.56 -17.47 17.79
CA VAL A 310 2.45 -18.19 17.13
C VAL A 310 2.47 -19.69 17.49
N TYR A 311 3.59 -20.20 17.97
CA TYR A 311 3.78 -21.59 18.43
C TYR A 311 3.82 -21.68 19.94
#